data_8508deb3f96652bdcfe77a470b9ebdf7
#
_entry.id   8508deb3f96652bdcfe77a470b9ebdf7
#
_cell.length_a   1.000
_cell.length_b   1.000
_cell.length_c   1.000
_cell.angle_alpha   90.00
_cell.angle_beta   90.00
_cell.angle_gamma   90.00
#
_symmetry.space_group_name_H-M   'P 1'
#
loop_
_entity.id
_entity.type
_entity.pdbx_description
1 polymer ?
#
loop_
_entity_poly.entity_id
_entity_poly.type
_entity_poly.pdbx_seq_one_letter_code
_entity_poly.pdbx_strand_id
1 'polypeptide(L)'
;VSGTALLPNEILFNGFWHFDAPPHAGTDVCEIIGTKGRLLFSVFGPQVVHLTVEDKSETLNFEPPQHVQQPIIEQVVAYFRGQAENPCSAADGVQVMQWMEAFTKK
;
A
#
# COMPACT_ATOMS: atom_id res chain seq x y z
N VAL A 1 -10.09 -3.73 13.06
CA VAL A 1 -10.82 -3.27 11.87
C VAL A 1 -10.57 -4.25 10.74
N SER A 2 -11.62 -4.56 9.97
CA SER A 2 -11.49 -5.33 8.74
C SER A 2 -12.42 -4.77 7.69
N GLY A 3 -12.07 -4.93 6.42
CA GLY A 3 -12.89 -4.46 5.33
C GLY A 3 -12.61 -5.19 4.03
N THR A 4 -13.65 -5.26 3.21
CA THR A 4 -13.60 -5.78 1.84
C THR A 4 -14.14 -4.71 0.91
N ALA A 5 -13.45 -4.45 -0.19
CA ALA A 5 -13.90 -3.53 -1.23
C ALA A 5 -13.72 -4.17 -2.61
N LEU A 6 -14.62 -3.87 -3.51
CA LEU A 6 -14.47 -4.19 -4.92
C LEU A 6 -14.01 -2.94 -5.66
N LEU A 7 -12.81 -2.99 -6.19
CA LEU A 7 -12.20 -1.93 -6.98
C LEU A 7 -12.66 -2.02 -8.44
N PRO A 8 -12.39 -0.98 -9.27
CA PRO A 8 -12.59 -1.06 -10.71
C PRO A 8 -11.90 -2.30 -11.31
N ASN A 9 -12.47 -2.82 -12.40
CA ASN A 9 -12.01 -4.05 -13.07
C ASN A 9 -12.10 -5.32 -12.21
N GLU A 10 -13.07 -5.38 -11.30
CA GLU A 10 -13.35 -6.55 -10.45
C GLU A 10 -12.19 -6.96 -9.54
N ILE A 11 -11.29 -6.03 -9.21
CA ILE A 11 -10.20 -6.29 -8.27
C ILE A 11 -10.76 -6.33 -6.86
N LEU A 12 -10.59 -7.46 -6.17
CA LEU A 12 -11.02 -7.63 -4.80
C LEU A 12 -9.93 -7.15 -3.85
N PHE A 13 -10.29 -6.24 -2.94
CA PHE A 13 -9.47 -5.83 -1.81
C PHE A 13 -10.00 -6.42 -0.52
N ASN A 14 -9.11 -7.02 0.30
CA ASN A 14 -9.39 -7.42 1.67
C ASN A 14 -8.32 -6.84 2.59
N GLY A 15 -8.75 -6.22 3.67
CA GLY A 15 -7.85 -5.68 4.68
C GLY A 15 -8.25 -6.10 6.09
N PHE A 16 -7.25 -6.35 6.93
CA PHE A 16 -7.42 -6.62 8.36
C PHE A 16 -6.36 -5.85 9.14
N TRP A 17 -6.81 -5.09 10.16
CA TRP A 17 -5.94 -4.29 11.03
C TRP A 17 -6.27 -4.57 12.48
N HIS A 18 -5.27 -5.02 13.23
CA HIS A 18 -5.35 -5.26 14.67
C HIS A 18 -4.34 -4.37 15.39
N PHE A 19 -4.80 -3.22 15.85
CA PHE A 19 -3.93 -2.19 16.45
C PHE A 19 -3.51 -2.50 17.89
N ASP A 20 -4.12 -3.49 18.53
CA ASP A 20 -3.85 -3.90 19.91
C ASP A 20 -3.20 -5.30 19.95
N ALA A 21 -2.49 -5.69 18.92
CA ALA A 21 -1.76 -6.94 18.88
C ALA A 21 -0.51 -6.83 19.79
N PRO A 22 -0.21 -7.87 20.58
CA PRO A 22 1.03 -7.87 21.36
C PRO A 22 2.25 -7.88 20.42
N PRO A 23 3.40 -7.31 20.84
CA PRO A 23 4.56 -7.13 19.95
C PRO A 23 5.04 -8.40 19.25
N HIS A 24 4.91 -9.56 19.92
CA HIS A 24 5.33 -10.85 19.33
C HIS A 24 4.32 -11.43 18.31
N ALA A 25 3.13 -10.89 18.22
CA ALA A 25 2.08 -11.31 17.28
C ALA A 25 1.82 -10.26 16.18
N GLY A 26 2.60 -9.17 16.18
CA GLY A 26 2.51 -8.15 15.14
C GLY A 26 2.95 -8.71 13.78
N THR A 27 2.14 -8.52 12.75
CA THR A 27 2.46 -8.82 11.36
C THR A 27 2.16 -7.61 10.51
N ASP A 28 3.01 -7.37 9.52
CA ASP A 28 2.81 -6.35 8.49
C ASP A 28 3.03 -6.99 7.13
N VAL A 29 1.95 -7.37 6.49
CA VAL A 29 1.97 -8.09 5.22
C VAL A 29 0.95 -7.48 4.27
N CYS A 30 1.43 -7.09 3.10
CA CYS A 30 0.62 -6.74 1.95
C CYS A 30 0.88 -7.74 0.82
N GLU A 31 -0.18 -8.30 0.27
CA GLU A 31 -0.12 -9.26 -0.81
C GLU A 31 -0.94 -8.77 -2.00
N ILE A 32 -0.36 -8.81 -3.19
CA ILE A 32 -1.04 -8.54 -4.45
C ILE A 32 -0.96 -9.81 -5.31
N ILE A 33 -2.12 -10.36 -5.66
CA ILE A 33 -2.24 -11.53 -6.52
C ILE A 33 -2.78 -11.08 -7.87
N GLY A 34 -2.01 -11.32 -8.91
CA GLY A 34 -2.38 -11.04 -10.30
C GLY A 34 -2.42 -12.30 -11.15
N THR A 35 -2.86 -12.18 -12.39
CA THR A 35 -2.95 -13.30 -13.33
C THR A 35 -1.58 -13.88 -13.74
N LYS A 36 -0.49 -13.14 -13.53
CA LYS A 36 0.87 -13.57 -13.91
C LYS A 36 1.74 -13.92 -12.71
N GLY A 37 1.29 -13.65 -11.49
CA GLY A 37 2.10 -13.90 -10.30
C GLY A 37 1.61 -13.18 -9.07
N ARG A 38 2.48 -13.13 -8.07
CA ARG A 38 2.20 -12.62 -6.74
C ARG A 38 3.32 -11.71 -6.26
N LEU A 39 2.94 -10.61 -5.62
CA LEU A 39 3.85 -9.74 -4.87
C LEU A 39 3.52 -9.85 -3.38
N LEU A 40 4.56 -9.93 -2.55
CA LEU A 40 4.45 -9.92 -1.09
C LEU A 40 5.45 -8.91 -0.53
N PHE A 41 4.98 -7.99 0.32
CA PHE A 41 5.82 -6.96 0.94
C PHE A 41 5.23 -6.46 2.25
N SER A 42 6.01 -5.71 3.02
CA SER A 42 5.58 -4.98 4.21
C SER A 42 5.38 -3.50 3.88
N VAL A 43 4.42 -2.85 4.53
CA VAL A 43 4.22 -1.39 4.41
C VAL A 43 5.17 -0.63 5.34
N PHE A 44 5.36 -1.12 6.58
CA PHE A 44 6.19 -0.48 7.61
C PHE A 44 7.45 -1.29 7.97
N GLY A 45 7.60 -2.46 7.38
CA GLY A 45 8.73 -3.37 7.64
C GLY A 45 9.92 -3.15 6.71
N PRO A 46 10.76 -4.18 6.51
CA PRO A 46 11.90 -4.10 5.62
C PRO A 46 11.52 -3.72 4.19
N GLN A 47 12.40 -2.97 3.52
CA GLN A 47 12.22 -2.52 2.13
C GLN A 47 12.51 -3.67 1.15
N VAL A 48 11.71 -4.72 1.25
CA VAL A 48 11.88 -5.97 0.49
C VAL A 48 10.55 -6.34 -0.17
N VAL A 49 10.61 -6.69 -1.45
CA VAL A 49 9.47 -7.21 -2.21
C VAL A 49 9.81 -8.61 -2.69
N HIS A 50 8.97 -9.57 -2.36
CA HIS A 50 9.05 -10.92 -2.92
C HIS A 50 8.11 -11.04 -4.12
N LEU A 51 8.67 -11.26 -5.28
CA LEU A 51 7.95 -11.51 -6.52
C LEU A 51 7.97 -13.00 -6.83
N THR A 52 6.81 -13.58 -7.09
CA THR A 52 6.69 -14.96 -7.59
C THR A 52 5.91 -14.94 -8.90
N VAL A 53 6.52 -15.47 -9.97
CA VAL A 53 5.89 -15.62 -11.28
C VAL A 53 6.06 -17.07 -11.70
N GLU A 54 4.96 -17.77 -11.94
CA GLU A 54 4.95 -19.22 -12.12
C GLU A 54 5.68 -19.92 -10.95
N ASP A 55 6.72 -20.71 -11.24
CA ASP A 55 7.52 -21.42 -10.23
C ASP A 55 8.82 -20.67 -9.84
N LYS A 56 8.99 -19.43 -10.30
CA LYS A 56 10.18 -18.61 -10.03
C LYS A 56 9.89 -17.57 -8.98
N SER A 57 10.74 -17.51 -7.96
CA SER A 57 10.69 -16.50 -6.93
C SER A 57 11.93 -15.62 -6.98
N GLU A 58 11.75 -14.32 -6.87
CA GLU A 58 12.79 -13.31 -6.82
C GLU A 58 12.58 -12.42 -5.60
N THR A 59 13.66 -11.98 -4.98
CA THR A 59 13.63 -11.03 -3.87
C THR A 59 14.27 -9.72 -4.32
N LEU A 60 13.50 -8.66 -4.34
CA LEU A 60 13.94 -7.31 -4.68
C LEU A 60 14.19 -6.54 -3.39
N ASN A 61 15.40 -6.04 -3.22
CA ASN A 61 15.78 -5.21 -2.08
C ASN A 61 15.87 -3.75 -2.52
N PHE A 62 15.32 -2.86 -1.71
CA PHE A 62 15.34 -1.42 -1.96
C PHE A 62 16.05 -0.70 -0.81
N GLU A 63 16.86 0.29 -1.15
CA GLU A 63 17.44 1.16 -0.14
C GLU A 63 16.35 2.08 0.45
N PRO A 64 16.23 2.15 1.78
CA PRO A 64 15.25 3.04 2.39
C PRO A 64 15.64 4.51 2.11
N PRO A 65 14.66 5.38 1.86
CA PRO A 65 14.94 6.81 1.74
C PRO A 65 15.47 7.35 3.07
N GLN A 66 16.33 8.37 3.02
CA GLN A 66 16.87 9.02 4.22
C GLN A 66 15.77 9.51 5.16
N HIS A 67 14.67 9.99 4.59
CA HIS A 67 13.45 10.36 5.30
C HIS A 67 12.25 9.71 4.61
N VAL A 68 11.40 9.03 5.38
CA VAL A 68 10.26 8.25 4.87
C VAL A 68 9.34 9.09 3.97
N GLN A 69 9.13 10.36 4.30
CA GLN A 69 8.23 11.25 3.55
C GLN A 69 8.91 12.00 2.40
N GLN A 70 10.22 11.90 2.26
CA GLN A 70 10.97 12.65 1.24
C GLN A 70 10.45 12.44 -0.18
N PRO A 71 10.19 11.21 -0.66
CA PRO A 71 9.73 11.00 -2.03
C PRO A 71 8.40 11.69 -2.34
N ILE A 72 7.44 11.70 -1.40
CA ILE A 72 6.16 12.36 -1.62
C ILE A 72 6.31 13.89 -1.57
N ILE A 73 7.16 14.42 -0.70
CA ILE A 73 7.45 15.85 -0.63
C ILE A 73 8.07 16.35 -1.94
N GLU A 74 9.02 15.61 -2.50
CA GLU A 74 9.65 15.93 -3.78
C GLU A 74 8.62 15.96 -4.93
N GLN A 75 7.71 15.00 -4.98
CA GLN A 75 6.63 14.97 -5.97
C GLN A 75 5.64 16.14 -5.81
N VAL A 76 5.26 16.48 -4.58
CA VAL A 76 4.39 17.63 -4.29
C VAL A 76 5.07 18.95 -4.72
N VAL A 77 6.34 19.10 -4.41
CA VAL A 77 7.11 20.29 -4.85
C VAL A 77 7.19 20.37 -6.38
N ALA A 78 7.45 19.26 -7.06
CA ALA A 78 7.48 19.21 -8.52
C ALA A 78 6.11 19.56 -9.12
N TYR A 79 5.02 19.08 -8.54
CA TYR A 79 3.65 19.45 -8.94
C TYR A 79 3.42 20.97 -8.83
N PHE A 80 3.72 21.58 -7.69
CA PHE A 80 3.56 23.04 -7.52
C PHE A 80 4.45 23.87 -8.45
N ARG A 81 5.54 23.31 -8.96
CA ARG A 81 6.39 23.91 -9.96
C ARG A 81 5.92 23.67 -11.40
N GLY A 82 4.84 22.95 -11.62
CA GLY A 82 4.35 22.57 -12.94
C GLY A 82 5.23 21.55 -13.68
N GLN A 83 6.02 20.77 -12.95
CA GLN A 83 6.98 19.80 -13.47
C GLN A 83 6.50 18.35 -13.40
N ALA A 84 5.43 18.09 -12.65
CA ALA A 84 4.84 16.77 -12.47
C ALA A 84 3.33 16.87 -12.26
N GLU A 85 2.64 15.75 -12.37
CA GLU A 85 1.23 15.65 -12.00
C GLU A 85 1.05 15.60 -10.47
N ASN A 86 -0.17 15.86 -10.00
CA ASN A 86 -0.49 15.77 -8.58
C ASN A 86 -0.35 14.30 -8.11
N PRO A 87 0.55 14.00 -7.16
CA PRO A 87 0.76 12.62 -6.70
C PRO A 87 -0.42 12.03 -5.92
N CYS A 88 -1.30 12.87 -5.37
CA CYS A 88 -2.50 12.46 -4.65
C CYS A 88 -3.50 13.63 -4.62
N SER A 89 -4.58 13.49 -5.37
CA SER A 89 -5.61 14.53 -5.43
C SER A 89 -6.52 14.50 -4.19
N ALA A 90 -7.27 15.58 -3.96
CA ALA A 90 -8.31 15.61 -2.94
C ALA A 90 -9.41 14.55 -3.20
N ALA A 91 -9.68 14.21 -4.46
CA ALA A 91 -10.64 13.17 -4.82
C ALA A 91 -10.14 11.78 -4.38
N ASP A 92 -8.85 11.47 -4.55
CA ASP A 92 -8.26 10.23 -4.06
C ASP A 92 -8.33 10.16 -2.53
N GLY A 93 -8.04 11.27 -1.84
CA GLY A 93 -8.17 11.37 -0.39
C GLY A 93 -9.59 11.12 0.11
N VAL A 94 -10.60 11.69 -0.56
CA VAL A 94 -12.02 11.47 -0.22
C VAL A 94 -12.40 10.00 -0.37
N GLN A 95 -11.96 9.34 -1.42
CA GLN A 95 -12.24 7.91 -1.65
C GLN A 95 -11.67 7.04 -0.52
N VAL A 96 -10.43 7.30 -0.11
CA VAL A 96 -9.81 6.59 1.02
C VAL A 96 -10.57 6.82 2.31
N MET A 97 -10.98 8.06 2.60
CA MET A 97 -11.78 8.39 3.80
C MET A 97 -13.14 7.69 3.80
N GLN A 98 -13.81 7.58 2.66
CA GLN A 98 -15.05 6.83 2.52
C GLN A 98 -14.88 5.34 2.84
N TRP A 99 -13.78 4.74 2.42
CA TRP A 99 -13.46 3.35 2.77
C TRP A 99 -13.19 3.19 4.26
N MET A 100 -12.38 4.06 4.84
CA MET A 100 -12.11 4.04 6.28
C MET A 100 -13.40 4.16 7.08
N GLU A 101 -14.30 5.07 6.70
CA GLU A 101 -15.60 5.20 7.33
C GLU A 101 -16.44 3.92 7.20
N ALA A 102 -16.50 3.34 6.00
CA ALA A 102 -17.25 2.09 5.75
C ALA A 102 -16.72 0.91 6.58
N PHE A 103 -15.40 0.79 6.73
CA PHE A 103 -14.76 -0.30 7.48
C PHE A 103 -14.86 -0.13 9.00
N THR A 104 -15.08 1.10 9.48
CA THR A 104 -15.17 1.41 10.91
C THR A 104 -16.60 1.59 11.42
N LYS A 105 -17.59 1.68 10.56
CA LYS A 105 -19.01 1.72 10.96
C LYS A 105 -19.38 0.43 11.70
N LYS A 106 -19.94 0.61 12.90
CA LYS A 106 -20.53 -0.47 13.70
C LYS A 106 -21.97 -0.69 13.27
#